data_491d612f2e90605b21e37d307a2c4d94
#
_entry.id   491d612f2e90605b21e37d307a2c4d94
#
_cell.length_a   1.000
_cell.length_b   1.000
_cell.length_c   1.000
_cell.angle_alpha   90.00
_cell.angle_beta   90.00
_cell.angle_gamma   90.00
#
_symmetry.space_group_name_H-M   'P 1'
#
loop_
_entity.id
_entity.type
_entity.pdbx_description
1 polymer ?
#
loop_
_entity_poly.entity_id
_entity_poly.type
_entity_poly.pdbx_seq_one_letter_code
_entity_poly.pdbx_strand_id
1 'polypeptide(L)'
;MFLDELPEFGPRVLEVLRQPIEDKIVTISRAQGTLTFPANFQLIAAMNPCPCGYYGDAVKPCTCSAGTITKYQKRISGPLLDRIDIHIEVPRVAYEKLSDQRLGEPSAVLQARVETARQRQRERFTEKRASHGPSANQGATQLDCQITCNADMRPAEVRQFCQLDDTGRSLMKSAMSQLQLSARAYHRVLKLARTIADLAGAEQIAPAHLAEALQYRPRGVGG
;
A
#
# COMPACT_ATOMS: atom_id res chain seq x y z
N MET A 1 -1.92 6.15 -11.58
CA MET A 1 -0.65 6.82 -11.93
C MET A 1 0.44 5.78 -11.93
N PHE A 2 1.23 5.71 -13.02
CA PHE A 2 2.37 4.81 -13.14
C PHE A 2 3.65 5.65 -13.15
N LEU A 3 4.62 5.29 -12.32
CA LEU A 3 5.95 5.89 -12.27
C LEU A 3 6.99 4.79 -12.43
N ASP A 4 7.62 4.75 -13.59
CA ASP A 4 8.77 3.90 -13.83
C ASP A 4 10.05 4.62 -13.43
N GLU A 5 11.09 3.88 -13.07
CA GLU A 5 12.37 4.44 -12.59
C GLU A 5 12.19 5.48 -11.47
N LEU A 6 11.37 5.14 -10.47
CA LEU A 6 10.94 6.05 -9.40
C LEU A 6 12.06 6.95 -8.83
N PRO A 7 13.29 6.48 -8.55
CA PRO A 7 14.36 7.32 -8.00
C PRO A 7 14.83 8.44 -8.95
N GLU A 8 14.57 8.33 -10.27
CA GLU A 8 15.04 9.31 -11.25
C GLU A 8 14.21 10.59 -11.29
N PHE A 9 12.98 10.58 -10.72
CA PHE A 9 12.18 11.80 -10.55
C PHE A 9 12.80 12.79 -9.55
N GLY A 10 13.70 12.32 -8.71
CA GLY A 10 14.38 13.12 -7.70
C GLY A 10 13.54 13.43 -6.46
N PRO A 11 14.18 13.71 -5.32
CA PRO A 11 13.49 13.82 -4.02
C PRO A 11 12.43 14.92 -3.98
N ARG A 12 12.66 16.06 -4.63
CA ARG A 12 11.71 17.20 -4.60
C ARG A 12 10.37 16.85 -5.24
N VAL A 13 10.38 16.14 -6.37
CA VAL A 13 9.16 15.72 -7.07
C VAL A 13 8.43 14.64 -6.28
N LEU A 14 9.18 13.68 -5.75
CA LEU A 14 8.61 12.58 -4.97
C LEU A 14 7.96 13.05 -3.66
N GLU A 15 8.53 14.07 -3.00
CA GLU A 15 7.96 14.63 -1.78
C GLU A 15 6.59 15.27 -1.99
N VAL A 16 6.32 15.87 -3.17
CA VAL A 16 5.02 16.46 -3.49
C VAL A 16 3.91 15.39 -3.55
N LEU A 17 4.24 14.13 -3.85
CA LEU A 17 3.27 13.03 -3.90
C LEU A 17 2.74 12.62 -2.52
N ARG A 18 3.41 13.01 -1.43
CA ARG A 18 3.03 12.59 -0.07
C ARG A 18 1.64 13.03 0.32
N GLN A 19 1.27 14.28 0.00
CA GLN A 19 -0.05 14.81 0.32
C GLN A 19 -1.16 14.12 -0.49
N PRO A 20 -1.12 14.07 -1.83
CA PRO A 20 -2.20 13.45 -2.59
C PRO A 20 -2.36 11.95 -2.34
N ILE A 21 -1.30 11.22 -2.01
CA ILE A 21 -1.39 9.80 -1.65
C ILE A 21 -2.14 9.62 -0.32
N GLU A 22 -1.97 10.52 0.64
CA GLU A 22 -2.55 10.40 1.98
C GLU A 22 -3.94 11.06 2.06
N ASP A 23 -4.04 12.30 1.60
CA ASP A 23 -5.23 13.15 1.77
C ASP A 23 -6.20 13.06 0.59
N LYS A 24 -5.76 12.46 -0.54
CA LYS A 24 -6.53 12.36 -1.80
C LYS A 24 -6.93 13.72 -2.39
N ILE A 25 -6.21 14.76 -2.03
CA ILE A 25 -6.39 16.13 -2.54
C ILE A 25 -5.05 16.77 -2.86
N VAL A 26 -5.08 17.75 -3.75
CA VAL A 26 -3.97 18.68 -4.00
C VAL A 26 -4.44 20.09 -3.73
N THR A 27 -3.72 20.80 -2.87
CA THR A 27 -4.02 22.20 -2.53
C THR A 27 -2.97 23.12 -3.14
N ILE A 28 -3.42 24.09 -3.93
CA ILE A 28 -2.59 25.11 -4.56
C ILE A 28 -2.90 26.43 -3.87
N SER A 29 -1.93 26.98 -3.13
CA SER A 29 -2.04 28.29 -2.49
C SER A 29 -1.30 29.34 -3.30
N ARG A 30 -1.98 30.44 -3.63
CA ARG A 30 -1.43 31.62 -4.31
C ARG A 30 -1.84 32.87 -3.56
N ALA A 31 -1.20 34.01 -3.87
CA ALA A 31 -1.53 35.30 -3.27
C ALA A 31 -3.02 35.69 -3.40
N GLN A 32 -3.69 35.21 -4.43
CA GLN A 32 -5.11 35.49 -4.73
C GLN A 32 -6.08 34.48 -4.12
N GLY A 33 -5.62 33.45 -3.42
CA GLY A 33 -6.47 32.44 -2.81
C GLY A 33 -5.91 31.02 -2.82
N THR A 34 -6.65 30.13 -2.21
CA THR A 34 -6.32 28.71 -2.12
C THR A 34 -7.36 27.88 -2.86
N LEU A 35 -6.91 27.01 -3.76
CA LEU A 35 -7.76 26.07 -4.51
C LEU A 35 -7.39 24.65 -4.15
N THR A 36 -8.38 23.82 -3.88
CA THR A 36 -8.22 22.40 -3.58
C THR A 36 -8.87 21.55 -4.67
N PHE A 37 -8.12 20.58 -5.18
CA PHE A 37 -8.56 19.67 -6.21
C PHE A 37 -8.57 18.22 -5.70
N PRO A 38 -9.54 17.38 -6.10
CA PRO A 38 -9.52 15.96 -5.79
C PRO A 38 -8.35 15.28 -6.50
N ALA A 39 -7.64 14.41 -5.79
CA ALA A 39 -6.48 13.66 -6.29
C ALA A 39 -6.48 12.22 -5.79
N ASN A 40 -7.62 11.54 -5.93
CA ASN A 40 -7.74 10.13 -5.56
C ASN A 40 -7.26 9.24 -6.70
N PHE A 41 -6.06 8.70 -6.59
CA PHE A 41 -5.46 7.81 -7.58
C PHE A 41 -4.74 6.63 -6.91
N GLN A 42 -4.60 5.54 -7.65
CA GLN A 42 -3.70 4.45 -7.28
C GLN A 42 -2.31 4.73 -7.83
N LEU A 43 -1.30 4.69 -6.95
CA LEU A 43 0.11 4.77 -7.34
C LEU A 43 0.66 3.37 -7.60
N ILE A 44 1.25 3.17 -8.78
CA ILE A 44 2.05 1.99 -9.12
C ILE A 44 3.41 2.52 -9.57
N ALA A 45 4.48 2.04 -8.94
CA ALA A 45 5.82 2.48 -9.25
C ALA A 45 6.76 1.29 -9.41
N ALA A 46 7.76 1.43 -10.26
CA ALA A 46 8.83 0.47 -10.42
C ALA A 46 10.19 1.15 -10.20
N MET A 47 11.14 0.39 -9.68
CA MET A 47 12.53 0.86 -9.51
C MET A 47 13.50 -0.31 -9.55
N ASN A 48 14.70 -0.04 -10.00
CA ASN A 48 15.81 -0.97 -9.89
C ASN A 48 16.40 -0.94 -8.46
N PRO A 49 17.05 -2.02 -7.98
CA PRO A 49 17.66 -2.06 -6.65
C PRO A 49 18.90 -1.16 -6.53
N CYS A 50 19.53 -0.79 -7.65
CA CYS A 50 20.68 0.10 -7.76
C CYS A 50 20.80 0.68 -9.18
N PRO A 51 21.68 1.65 -9.46
CA PRO A 51 21.83 2.22 -10.81
C PRO A 51 22.19 1.23 -11.91
N CYS A 52 22.96 0.16 -11.62
CA CYS A 52 23.26 -0.87 -12.62
C CYS A 52 22.19 -1.97 -12.72
N GLY A 53 21.22 -2.03 -11.79
CA GLY A 53 20.12 -2.99 -11.77
C GLY A 53 20.43 -4.37 -11.16
N TYR A 54 21.70 -4.65 -10.79
CA TYR A 54 22.13 -6.01 -10.42
C TYR A 54 22.42 -6.20 -8.93
N TYR A 55 22.07 -5.25 -8.07
CA TYR A 55 22.24 -5.43 -6.63
C TYR A 55 21.28 -6.51 -6.10
N GLY A 56 21.85 -7.59 -5.55
CA GLY A 56 21.10 -8.77 -5.11
C GLY A 56 20.83 -9.81 -6.19
N ASP A 57 21.28 -9.59 -7.45
CA ASP A 57 21.15 -10.59 -8.51
C ASP A 57 22.09 -11.78 -8.27
N ALA A 58 21.55 -13.01 -8.37
CA ALA A 58 22.31 -14.23 -8.12
C ALA A 58 23.28 -14.62 -9.26
N VAL A 59 23.08 -14.07 -10.47
CA VAL A 59 23.82 -14.45 -11.69
C VAL A 59 24.82 -13.39 -12.10
N LYS A 60 24.42 -12.11 -12.08
CA LYS A 60 25.27 -11.00 -12.51
C LYS A 60 25.68 -10.14 -11.33
N PRO A 61 27.01 -10.01 -11.06
CA PRO A 61 27.47 -9.21 -9.93
C PRO A 61 27.18 -7.73 -10.15
N CYS A 62 26.78 -7.05 -9.07
CA CYS A 62 26.61 -5.61 -9.05
C CYS A 62 27.98 -4.90 -9.12
N THR A 63 28.10 -3.89 -9.98
CA THR A 63 29.31 -3.08 -10.15
C THR A 63 29.28 -1.76 -9.36
N CYS A 64 28.17 -1.45 -8.69
CA CYS A 64 28.01 -0.22 -7.91
C CYS A 64 28.75 -0.30 -6.57
N SER A 65 29.39 0.77 -6.16
CA SER A 65 29.92 0.88 -4.78
C SER A 65 28.77 0.95 -3.75
N ALA A 66 29.01 0.52 -2.53
CA ALA A 66 28.02 0.59 -1.45
C ALA A 66 27.48 2.01 -1.24
N GLY A 67 28.32 3.03 -1.33
CA GLY A 67 27.93 4.44 -1.25
C GLY A 67 26.99 4.86 -2.39
N THR A 68 27.21 4.36 -3.62
CA THR A 68 26.35 4.65 -4.77
C THR A 68 24.99 4.01 -4.59
N ILE A 69 24.93 2.75 -4.13
CA ILE A 69 23.66 2.05 -3.85
C ILE A 69 22.88 2.81 -2.79
N THR A 70 23.49 3.13 -1.67
CA THR A 70 22.85 3.86 -0.56
C THR A 70 22.32 5.24 -1.03
N LYS A 71 23.12 5.98 -1.81
CA LYS A 71 22.70 7.28 -2.36
C LYS A 71 21.54 7.17 -3.31
N TYR A 72 21.50 6.11 -4.14
CA TYR A 72 20.41 5.84 -5.05
C TYR A 72 19.11 5.51 -4.30
N GLN A 73 19.16 4.59 -3.36
CA GLN A 73 18.00 4.18 -2.56
C GLN A 73 17.46 5.33 -1.69
N LYS A 74 18.34 6.18 -1.12
CA LYS A 74 17.95 7.37 -0.35
C LYS A 74 17.31 8.49 -1.16
N ARG A 75 17.21 8.39 -2.50
CA ARG A 75 16.43 9.33 -3.31
C ARG A 75 14.93 9.24 -2.99
N ILE A 76 14.47 8.08 -2.52
CA ILE A 76 13.11 7.88 -2.03
C ILE A 76 13.16 7.99 -0.50
N SER A 77 12.38 8.93 0.05
CA SER A 77 12.35 9.12 1.50
C SER A 77 11.62 8.00 2.24
N GLY A 78 12.04 7.68 3.45
CA GLY A 78 11.33 6.76 4.33
C GLY A 78 9.85 7.11 4.51
N PRO A 79 9.50 8.38 4.78
CA PRO A 79 8.11 8.81 4.86
C PRO A 79 7.27 8.59 3.60
N LEU A 80 7.86 8.59 2.40
CA LEU A 80 7.15 8.23 1.18
C LEU A 80 6.97 6.71 1.09
N LEU A 81 8.00 5.93 1.38
CA LEU A 81 7.92 4.46 1.43
C LEU A 81 6.88 3.97 2.43
N ASP A 82 6.78 4.61 3.59
CA ASP A 82 5.73 4.31 4.57
C ASP A 82 4.30 4.50 4.05
N ARG A 83 4.13 5.31 3.01
CA ARG A 83 2.82 5.58 2.37
C ARG A 83 2.47 4.58 1.28
N ILE A 84 3.41 3.80 0.81
CA ILE A 84 3.19 2.70 -0.13
C ILE A 84 2.78 1.46 0.65
N ASP A 85 1.63 0.86 0.30
CA ASP A 85 1.06 -0.25 1.05
C ASP A 85 1.71 -1.59 0.72
N ILE A 86 2.14 -1.78 -0.53
CA ILE A 86 2.64 -3.06 -1.05
C ILE A 86 4.00 -2.84 -1.69
N HIS A 87 5.00 -3.57 -1.20
CA HIS A 87 6.35 -3.62 -1.76
C HIS A 87 6.61 -5.05 -2.24
N ILE A 88 6.99 -5.20 -3.51
CA ILE A 88 7.24 -6.51 -4.13
C ILE A 88 8.63 -6.49 -4.74
N GLU A 89 9.45 -7.48 -4.41
CA GLU A 89 10.67 -7.77 -5.12
C GLU A 89 10.36 -8.72 -6.27
N VAL A 90 10.72 -8.30 -7.48
CA VAL A 90 10.55 -9.11 -8.69
C VAL A 90 11.91 -9.73 -9.03
N PRO A 91 12.13 -11.02 -8.73
CA PRO A 91 13.38 -11.67 -9.02
C PRO A 91 13.54 -11.88 -10.53
N ARG A 92 14.79 -12.09 -10.95
CA ARG A 92 15.09 -12.49 -12.32
C ARG A 92 14.35 -13.78 -12.69
N VAL A 93 13.73 -13.78 -13.85
CA VAL A 93 13.05 -14.97 -14.37
C VAL A 93 14.07 -15.91 -15.01
N ALA A 94 14.09 -17.17 -14.57
CA ALA A 94 14.94 -18.20 -15.17
C ALA A 94 14.47 -18.54 -16.59
N TYR A 95 15.40 -18.95 -17.45
CA TYR A 95 15.12 -19.26 -18.86
C TYR A 95 14.02 -20.31 -19.04
N GLU A 96 14.01 -21.32 -18.16
CA GLU A 96 13.03 -22.41 -18.17
C GLU A 96 11.60 -21.90 -17.97
N LYS A 97 11.43 -20.84 -17.17
CA LYS A 97 10.13 -20.19 -16.97
C LYS A 97 9.73 -19.29 -18.13
N LEU A 98 10.71 -18.68 -18.82
CA LEU A 98 10.45 -17.86 -20.00
C LEU A 98 10.04 -18.70 -21.22
N SER A 99 10.58 -19.92 -21.31
CA SER A 99 10.27 -20.87 -22.39
C SER A 99 9.05 -21.75 -22.08
N ASP A 100 8.47 -21.65 -20.88
CA ASP A 100 7.30 -22.43 -20.49
C ASP A 100 6.06 -21.93 -21.24
N GLN A 101 5.40 -22.84 -21.94
CA GLN A 101 4.16 -22.54 -22.70
C GLN A 101 2.90 -22.51 -21.80
N ARG A 102 3.03 -22.83 -20.53
CA ARG A 102 1.90 -22.77 -19.61
C ARG A 102 1.48 -21.32 -19.40
N LEU A 103 0.25 -21.02 -19.79
CA LEU A 103 -0.36 -19.72 -19.56
C LEU A 103 -0.68 -19.55 -18.06
N GLY A 104 -0.48 -18.34 -17.55
CA GLY A 104 -0.96 -17.97 -16.22
C GLY A 104 -2.48 -17.95 -16.14
N GLU A 105 -3.00 -17.65 -14.93
CA GLU A 105 -4.44 -17.50 -14.70
C GLU A 105 -5.00 -16.38 -15.59
N PRO A 106 -6.12 -16.61 -16.35
CA PRO A 106 -6.71 -15.60 -17.21
C PRO A 106 -7.20 -14.36 -16.45
N SER A 107 -7.03 -13.18 -17.03
CA SER A 107 -7.46 -11.91 -16.42
C SER A 107 -8.93 -11.89 -16.02
N ALA A 108 -9.81 -12.56 -16.77
CA ALA A 108 -11.23 -12.64 -16.44
C ALA A 108 -11.49 -13.35 -15.11
N VAL A 109 -10.75 -14.40 -14.78
CA VAL A 109 -10.87 -15.12 -13.51
C VAL A 109 -10.36 -14.24 -12.34
N LEU A 110 -9.24 -13.56 -12.56
CA LEU A 110 -8.72 -12.58 -11.59
C LEU A 110 -9.71 -11.45 -11.34
N GLN A 111 -10.31 -10.92 -12.41
CA GLN A 111 -11.30 -9.85 -12.32
C GLN A 111 -12.53 -10.28 -11.52
N ALA A 112 -13.07 -11.46 -11.77
CA ALA A 112 -14.23 -11.99 -11.03
C ALA A 112 -13.93 -12.11 -9.52
N ARG A 113 -12.75 -12.62 -9.16
CA ARG A 113 -12.29 -12.72 -7.76
C ARG A 113 -12.15 -11.35 -7.10
N VAL A 114 -11.56 -10.38 -7.80
CA VAL A 114 -11.42 -9.00 -7.31
C VAL A 114 -12.79 -8.34 -7.13
N GLU A 115 -13.71 -8.51 -8.08
CA GLU A 115 -15.06 -7.91 -8.01
C GLU A 115 -15.86 -8.49 -6.83
N THR A 116 -15.74 -9.77 -6.56
CA THR A 116 -16.36 -10.40 -5.38
C THR A 116 -15.83 -9.78 -4.08
N ALA A 117 -14.53 -9.59 -3.96
CA ALA A 117 -13.94 -8.94 -2.80
C ALA A 117 -14.37 -7.47 -2.66
N ARG A 118 -14.45 -6.73 -3.76
CA ARG A 118 -14.94 -5.34 -3.77
C ARG A 118 -16.40 -5.25 -3.40
N GLN A 119 -17.23 -6.20 -3.81
CA GLN A 119 -18.65 -6.26 -3.43
C GLN A 119 -18.80 -6.40 -1.91
N ARG A 120 -18.02 -7.29 -1.28
CA ARG A 120 -17.99 -7.44 0.19
C ARG A 120 -17.61 -6.14 0.92
N GLN A 121 -16.65 -5.39 0.37
CA GLN A 121 -16.26 -4.11 0.92
C GLN A 121 -17.40 -3.08 0.82
N ARG A 122 -18.06 -3.01 -0.34
CA ARG A 122 -19.23 -2.11 -0.56
C ARG A 122 -20.34 -2.40 0.42
N GLU A 123 -20.71 -3.67 0.59
CA GLU A 123 -21.75 -4.12 1.53
C GLU A 123 -21.40 -3.71 2.97
N ARG A 124 -20.18 -4.02 3.43
CA ARG A 124 -19.66 -3.65 4.77
C ARG A 124 -19.81 -2.17 5.08
N PHE A 125 -19.51 -1.30 4.13
CA PHE A 125 -19.56 0.14 4.35
C PHE A 125 -20.95 0.74 4.13
N THR A 126 -21.84 0.09 3.34
CA THR A 126 -23.22 0.48 3.15
C THR A 126 -24.07 0.18 4.39
N GLU A 127 -23.92 -0.99 4.98
CA GLU A 127 -24.60 -1.38 6.22
C GLU A 127 -24.27 -0.44 7.38
N LYS A 128 -23.02 -0.01 7.50
CA LYS A 128 -22.61 0.97 8.49
C LYS A 128 -23.31 2.32 8.32
N ARG A 129 -23.55 2.76 7.09
CA ARG A 129 -24.25 4.01 6.81
C ARG A 129 -25.72 3.94 7.22
N ALA A 130 -26.35 2.80 7.02
CA ALA A 130 -27.74 2.59 7.43
C ALA A 130 -27.91 2.58 8.96
N SER A 131 -26.89 2.10 9.70
CA SER A 131 -26.93 2.04 11.17
C SER A 131 -26.56 3.36 11.89
N HIS A 132 -25.90 4.27 11.19
CA HIS A 132 -25.58 5.62 11.69
C HIS A 132 -26.37 6.63 10.85
N GLY A 133 -27.54 7.05 11.32
CA GLY A 133 -28.36 8.06 10.65
C GLY A 133 -27.55 9.35 10.34
N PRO A 134 -28.05 10.24 9.46
CA PRO A 134 -27.34 11.45 9.06
C PRO A 134 -27.03 12.29 10.33
N SER A 135 -25.74 12.39 10.67
CA SER A 135 -25.27 13.27 11.75
C SER A 135 -25.48 14.72 11.33
N ALA A 136 -26.51 15.36 11.89
CA ALA A 136 -27.01 16.68 11.52
C ALA A 136 -26.11 17.87 11.95
N ASN A 137 -24.85 17.64 12.35
CA ASN A 137 -24.00 18.71 12.86
C ASN A 137 -22.52 18.53 12.46
N GLN A 138 -22.20 18.75 11.18
CA GLN A 138 -20.82 19.16 10.84
C GLN A 138 -20.88 20.11 9.64
N GLY A 139 -20.38 21.33 9.84
CA GLY A 139 -20.36 22.41 8.86
C GLY A 139 -19.70 21.97 7.53
N ALA A 140 -20.35 22.36 6.48
CA ALA A 140 -20.05 22.04 5.08
C ALA A 140 -18.70 22.61 4.61
N THR A 141 -17.56 21.96 4.92
CA THR A 141 -16.24 22.27 4.33
C THR A 141 -15.29 21.09 4.23
N GLN A 142 -15.70 19.87 4.55
CA GLN A 142 -14.93 18.69 4.20
C GLN A 142 -15.70 17.95 3.12
N LEU A 143 -15.09 17.78 1.95
CA LEU A 143 -15.44 16.75 0.98
C LEU A 143 -15.54 15.44 1.76
N ASP A 144 -16.77 15.01 2.07
CA ASP A 144 -17.04 13.79 2.80
C ASP A 144 -16.57 12.62 1.92
N CYS A 145 -15.30 12.27 2.07
CA CYS A 145 -14.69 11.21 1.30
C CYS A 145 -15.34 9.91 1.75
N GLN A 146 -16.34 9.49 1.00
CA GLN A 146 -17.10 8.28 1.28
C GLN A 146 -16.14 7.10 1.34
N ILE A 147 -16.19 6.34 2.43
CA ILE A 147 -15.43 5.10 2.54
C ILE A 147 -16.06 4.10 1.57
N THR A 148 -15.30 3.72 0.54
CA THR A 148 -15.75 2.78 -0.50
C THR A 148 -14.93 1.50 -0.53
N CYS A 149 -13.75 1.51 0.11
CA CYS A 149 -12.86 0.36 0.17
C CYS A 149 -12.06 0.34 1.48
N ASN A 150 -11.39 -0.78 1.76
CA ASN A 150 -10.60 -0.94 2.98
C ASN A 150 -9.47 0.10 3.11
N ALA A 151 -8.90 0.56 1.99
CA ALA A 151 -7.85 1.59 2.00
C ALA A 151 -8.35 2.92 2.59
N ASP A 152 -9.65 3.22 2.47
CA ASP A 152 -10.27 4.46 2.94
C ASP A 152 -10.59 4.44 4.44
N MET A 153 -10.52 3.27 5.11
CA MET A 153 -10.83 3.13 6.52
C MET A 153 -10.04 4.12 7.39
N ARG A 154 -10.74 4.82 8.26
CA ARG A 154 -10.17 5.65 9.32
C ARG A 154 -9.88 4.78 10.56
N PRO A 155 -9.20 5.26 11.58
CA PRO A 155 -8.90 4.47 12.78
C PRO A 155 -10.11 3.81 13.45
N ALA A 156 -11.29 4.43 13.36
CA ALA A 156 -12.52 3.87 13.91
C ALA A 156 -12.97 2.61 13.16
N GLU A 157 -12.98 2.67 11.83
CA GLU A 157 -13.32 1.52 10.98
C GLU A 157 -12.28 0.40 11.09
N VAL A 158 -10.99 0.73 11.19
CA VAL A 158 -9.94 -0.28 11.40
C VAL A 158 -10.17 -1.02 12.71
N ARG A 159 -10.50 -0.34 13.81
CA ARG A 159 -10.84 -0.98 15.08
C ARG A 159 -12.06 -1.89 14.98
N GLN A 160 -13.05 -1.51 14.20
CA GLN A 160 -14.29 -2.27 14.00
C GLN A 160 -14.11 -3.49 13.10
N PHE A 161 -13.46 -3.34 11.94
CA PHE A 161 -13.45 -4.34 10.87
C PHE A 161 -12.13 -5.12 10.73
N CYS A 162 -11.08 -4.70 11.44
CA CYS A 162 -9.77 -5.36 11.39
C CYS A 162 -9.39 -5.97 12.75
N GLN A 163 -10.35 -6.62 13.40
CA GLN A 163 -10.09 -7.32 14.66
C GLN A 163 -9.22 -8.54 14.42
N LEU A 164 -8.28 -8.77 15.33
CA LEU A 164 -7.39 -9.92 15.34
C LEU A 164 -7.71 -10.82 16.51
N ASP A 165 -7.56 -12.12 16.31
CA ASP A 165 -7.54 -13.10 17.39
C ASP A 165 -6.27 -12.98 18.25
N ASP A 166 -6.13 -13.77 19.33
CA ASP A 166 -4.97 -13.71 20.21
C ASP A 166 -3.67 -14.05 19.49
N THR A 167 -3.71 -15.01 18.56
CA THR A 167 -2.56 -15.40 17.74
C THR A 167 -2.14 -14.27 16.81
N GLY A 168 -3.09 -13.65 16.12
CA GLY A 168 -2.85 -12.47 15.26
C GLY A 168 -2.32 -11.28 16.04
N ARG A 169 -2.85 -11.03 17.25
CA ARG A 169 -2.32 -9.97 18.14
C ARG A 169 -0.88 -10.23 18.55
N SER A 170 -0.53 -11.45 18.88
CA SER A 170 0.83 -11.85 19.24
C SER A 170 1.78 -11.71 18.05
N LEU A 171 1.35 -12.15 16.86
CA LEU A 171 2.12 -11.99 15.61
C LEU A 171 2.35 -10.51 15.29
N MET A 172 1.31 -9.69 15.35
CA MET A 172 1.42 -8.25 15.10
C MET A 172 2.36 -7.57 16.09
N LYS A 173 2.28 -7.89 17.37
CA LYS A 173 3.16 -7.36 18.42
C LYS A 173 4.62 -7.70 18.13
N SER A 174 4.91 -8.95 17.75
CA SER A 174 6.26 -9.40 17.38
C SER A 174 6.77 -8.66 16.13
N ALA A 175 5.93 -8.53 15.11
CA ALA A 175 6.27 -7.82 13.88
C ALA A 175 6.53 -6.33 14.12
N MET A 176 5.73 -5.67 14.96
CA MET A 176 5.94 -4.27 15.36
C MET A 176 7.33 -4.05 15.96
N SER A 177 7.75 -4.97 16.86
CA SER A 177 9.06 -4.91 17.51
C SER A 177 10.20 -5.23 16.55
N GLN A 178 10.08 -6.32 15.77
CA GLN A 178 11.17 -6.78 14.89
C GLN A 178 11.38 -5.89 13.66
N LEU A 179 10.30 -5.40 13.05
CA LEU A 179 10.33 -4.56 11.85
C LEU A 179 10.29 -3.07 12.19
N GLN A 180 10.27 -2.70 13.47
CA GLN A 180 10.18 -1.32 13.95
C GLN A 180 9.07 -0.51 13.25
N LEU A 181 7.89 -1.12 13.11
CA LEU A 181 6.78 -0.52 12.39
C LEU A 181 6.23 0.72 13.10
N SER A 182 5.99 1.78 12.35
CA SER A 182 5.30 2.97 12.85
C SER A 182 3.81 2.70 13.10
N ALA A 183 3.14 3.55 13.87
CA ALA A 183 1.69 3.48 14.07
C ALA A 183 0.92 3.56 12.73
N ARG A 184 1.45 4.31 11.75
CA ARG A 184 0.88 4.38 10.40
C ARG A 184 1.01 3.03 9.70
N ALA A 185 2.18 2.41 9.75
CA ALA A 185 2.43 1.09 9.17
C ALA A 185 1.53 0.01 9.79
N TYR A 186 1.30 0.07 11.11
CA TYR A 186 0.35 -0.82 11.81
C TYR A 186 -1.05 -0.77 11.18
N HIS A 187 -1.63 0.42 11.00
CA HIS A 187 -2.96 0.55 10.39
C HIS A 187 -2.98 0.08 8.93
N ARG A 188 -1.91 0.32 8.17
CA ARG A 188 -1.81 -0.12 6.77
C ARG A 188 -1.74 -1.63 6.66
N VAL A 189 -0.95 -2.29 7.51
CA VAL A 189 -0.90 -3.77 7.57
C VAL A 189 -2.27 -4.35 7.87
N LEU A 190 -3.03 -3.78 8.82
CA LEU A 190 -4.38 -4.25 9.15
C LEU A 190 -5.35 -4.08 7.97
N LYS A 191 -5.34 -2.95 7.27
CA LYS A 191 -6.16 -2.72 6.09
C LYS A 191 -5.83 -3.70 4.96
N LEU A 192 -4.55 -3.98 4.76
CA LEU A 192 -4.09 -4.96 3.77
C LEU A 192 -4.50 -6.37 4.16
N ALA A 193 -4.30 -6.78 5.42
CA ALA A 193 -4.73 -8.08 5.92
C ALA A 193 -6.26 -8.27 5.77
N ARG A 194 -7.06 -7.21 6.01
CA ARG A 194 -8.51 -7.24 5.74
C ARG A 194 -8.80 -7.45 4.25
N THR A 195 -8.06 -6.80 3.38
CA THR A 195 -8.23 -6.95 1.92
C THR A 195 -7.86 -8.36 1.46
N ILE A 196 -6.79 -8.94 2.00
CA ILE A 196 -6.40 -10.33 1.73
C ILE A 196 -7.49 -11.30 2.21
N ALA A 197 -8.05 -11.08 3.41
CA ALA A 197 -9.15 -11.88 3.93
C ALA A 197 -10.42 -11.75 3.07
N ASP A 198 -10.74 -10.55 2.54
CA ASP A 198 -11.86 -10.36 1.62
C ASP A 198 -11.66 -11.12 0.29
N LEU A 199 -10.42 -11.13 -0.25
CA LEU A 199 -10.05 -11.91 -1.43
C LEU A 199 -10.14 -13.43 -1.18
N ALA A 200 -9.78 -13.87 0.02
CA ALA A 200 -9.91 -15.26 0.45
C ALA A 200 -11.35 -15.67 0.80
N GLY A 201 -12.27 -14.73 0.83
CA GLY A 201 -13.65 -15.00 1.19
C GLY A 201 -13.92 -15.13 2.68
N ALA A 202 -12.95 -14.79 3.54
CA ALA A 202 -13.02 -14.95 4.99
C ALA A 202 -13.73 -13.76 5.66
N GLU A 203 -14.57 -14.04 6.65
CA GLU A 203 -15.22 -13.03 7.47
C GLU A 203 -14.25 -12.35 8.45
N GLN A 204 -13.31 -13.10 8.98
CA GLN A 204 -12.31 -12.62 9.95
C GLN A 204 -10.91 -12.63 9.37
N ILE A 205 -10.04 -11.81 9.91
CA ILE A 205 -8.63 -11.81 9.57
C ILE A 205 -7.94 -12.96 10.32
N ALA A 206 -7.60 -14.02 9.58
CA ALA A 206 -6.80 -15.11 10.12
C ALA A 206 -5.31 -14.73 10.21
N PRO A 207 -4.51 -15.40 11.09
CA PRO A 207 -3.06 -15.18 11.19
C PRO A 207 -2.32 -15.31 9.85
N ALA A 208 -2.77 -16.17 8.95
CA ALA A 208 -2.20 -16.32 7.61
C ALA A 208 -2.34 -15.03 6.76
N HIS A 209 -3.52 -14.38 6.80
CA HIS A 209 -3.75 -13.14 6.08
C HIS A 209 -2.86 -12.00 6.62
N LEU A 210 -2.66 -11.98 7.94
CA LEU A 210 -1.77 -11.01 8.57
C LEU A 210 -0.31 -11.27 8.22
N ALA A 211 0.12 -12.53 8.23
CA ALA A 211 1.48 -12.92 7.87
C ALA A 211 1.79 -12.53 6.42
N GLU A 212 0.85 -12.76 5.49
CA GLU A 212 0.97 -12.33 4.10
C GLU A 212 1.08 -10.79 4.00
N ALA A 213 0.21 -10.05 4.68
CA ALA A 213 0.26 -8.59 4.68
C ALA A 213 1.60 -8.02 5.19
N LEU A 214 2.22 -8.68 6.16
CA LEU A 214 3.53 -8.31 6.69
C LEU A 214 4.67 -8.54 5.68
N GLN A 215 4.55 -9.52 4.79
CA GLN A 215 5.56 -9.80 3.76
C GLN A 215 5.67 -8.67 2.73
N TYR A 216 4.60 -7.90 2.52
CA TYR A 216 4.58 -6.75 1.61
C TYR A 216 5.17 -5.48 2.21
N ARG A 217 5.68 -5.53 3.44
CA ARG A 217 6.40 -4.38 4.02
C ARG A 217 7.89 -4.43 3.66
N PRO A 218 8.51 -3.27 3.40
CA PRO A 218 9.93 -3.24 3.06
C PRO A 218 10.76 -3.81 4.21
N ARG A 219 11.63 -4.77 3.92
CA ARG A 219 12.60 -5.29 4.87
C ARG A 219 13.76 -4.32 4.90
N GLY A 220 13.76 -3.37 5.88
CA GLY A 220 14.96 -2.64 6.24
C GLY A 220 15.58 -1.78 5.14
N VAL A 221 14.86 -0.82 4.58
CA VAL A 221 15.47 0.33 3.88
C VAL A 221 15.73 1.40 4.93
N GLY A 222 16.72 1.16 5.83
CA GLY A 222 16.99 2.13 6.89
C GLY A 222 17.84 1.56 8.01
N GLY A 223 18.95 0.91 7.68
CA GLY A 223 20.06 0.62 8.58
C GLY A 223 21.30 1.34 8.07
#